data_44abf2cf4004a1d8a13ce2aa7c4edddd
#
_entry.id   44abf2cf4004a1d8a13ce2aa7c4edddd
#
_cell.length_a   1.000
_cell.length_b   1.000
_cell.length_c   1.000
_cell.angle_alpha   90.00
_cell.angle_beta   90.00
_cell.angle_gamma   90.00
#
_symmetry.space_group_name_H-M   'P 1'
#
loop_
_entity.id
_entity.type
_entity.pdbx_description
1 polymer ?
#
loop_
_entity_poly.entity_id
_entity_poly.type
_entity_poly.pdbx_seq_one_letter_code
_entity_poly.pdbx_strand_id
1 'polypeptide(L)'
;MSCSVCAGHSSYNCPCCGGGVRMVECPDCEDGMEYYSFNIKTRQFVRVTAVAYQILPFDEDDAESEGKHYCQGDVRRCRTCGGEGEIPENY
;
A
#
# COMPACT_ATOMS: atom_id res chain seq x y z
N MET A 1 20.51 -20.29 18.97
CA MET A 1 19.75 -20.78 20.14
C MET A 1 18.28 -20.85 19.74
N SER A 2 17.67 -22.03 19.87
CA SER A 2 16.25 -22.14 19.53
C SER A 2 15.38 -21.63 20.69
N CYS A 3 14.37 -20.92 20.33
CA CYS A 3 13.39 -20.41 21.29
C CYS A 3 12.28 -21.44 21.48
N SER A 4 11.95 -21.76 22.73
CA SER A 4 10.90 -22.74 23.02
C SER A 4 9.50 -22.23 22.62
N VAL A 5 9.31 -20.93 22.54
CA VAL A 5 8.03 -20.34 22.15
C VAL A 5 7.82 -20.42 20.64
N CYS A 6 8.82 -20.08 19.87
CA CYS A 6 8.73 -20.11 18.41
C CYS A 6 9.30 -21.39 17.81
N ALA A 7 9.82 -22.29 18.63
CA ALA A 7 10.39 -23.57 18.23
C ALA A 7 11.45 -23.45 17.12
N GLY A 8 12.20 -22.37 17.14
CA GLY A 8 13.23 -22.13 16.14
C GLY A 8 12.72 -21.58 14.81
N HIS A 9 11.44 -21.36 14.68
CA HIS A 9 10.89 -20.71 13.50
C HIS A 9 11.17 -19.22 13.55
N SER A 10 11.43 -18.62 12.41
CA SER A 10 11.60 -17.16 12.33
C SER A 10 10.24 -16.49 12.48
N SER A 11 9.90 -16.23 13.73
CA SER A 11 8.69 -15.50 14.05
C SER A 11 9.04 -14.06 14.37
N TYR A 12 8.45 -13.14 13.66
CA TYR A 12 8.66 -11.71 13.89
C TYR A 12 8.05 -11.24 15.20
N ASN A 13 7.18 -12.04 15.77
CA ASN A 13 6.46 -11.68 16.98
C ASN A 13 6.84 -12.51 18.20
N CYS A 14 7.98 -13.18 18.16
CA CYS A 14 8.40 -13.97 19.29
C CYS A 14 9.02 -13.10 20.39
N PRO A 15 8.33 -12.84 21.51
CA PRO A 15 8.88 -12.01 22.58
C PRO A 15 9.97 -12.72 23.36
N CYS A 16 9.99 -14.04 23.29
CA CYS A 16 10.90 -14.87 24.05
C CYS A 16 12.32 -14.81 23.52
N CYS A 17 12.51 -14.85 22.21
CA CYS A 17 13.85 -14.86 21.64
C CYS A 17 14.45 -13.47 21.48
N GLY A 18 13.72 -12.42 21.79
CA GLY A 18 14.24 -11.06 21.72
C GLY A 18 14.70 -10.60 20.33
N GLY A 19 14.60 -11.50 19.36
CA GLY A 19 14.94 -11.19 17.98
C GLY A 19 13.72 -10.92 17.12
N GLY A 20 12.57 -10.86 17.72
CA GLY A 20 11.34 -10.57 17.01
C GLY A 20 11.33 -9.15 16.50
N VAL A 21 10.93 -8.97 15.26
CA VAL A 21 10.77 -7.66 14.65
C VAL A 21 9.30 -7.29 14.71
N ARG A 22 9.04 -6.12 15.30
CA ARG A 22 7.69 -5.61 15.36
C ARG A 22 7.29 -5.10 13.99
N MET A 23 6.15 -5.55 13.52
CA MET A 23 5.62 -5.08 12.24
C MET A 23 4.69 -3.90 12.47
N VAL A 24 4.84 -2.87 11.64
CA VAL A 24 3.98 -1.70 11.67
C VAL A 24 3.36 -1.51 10.28
N GLU A 25 2.26 -0.78 10.25
CA GLU A 25 1.60 -0.48 9.01
C GLU A 25 2.53 0.30 8.09
N CYS A 26 2.59 -0.11 6.82
CA CYS A 26 3.42 0.57 5.83
C CYS A 26 2.87 1.97 5.55
N PRO A 27 3.66 3.04 5.79
CA PRO A 27 3.17 4.40 5.56
C PRO A 27 3.11 4.79 4.08
N ASP A 28 3.78 4.02 3.21
CA ASP A 28 3.88 4.35 1.79
C ASP A 28 2.78 3.71 0.95
N CYS A 29 1.86 2.99 1.57
CA CYS A 29 0.80 2.31 0.84
C CYS A 29 -0.43 2.14 1.71
N GLU A 30 -1.50 1.64 1.09
CA GLU A 30 -2.69 1.22 1.79
C GLU A 30 -2.94 -0.24 1.42
N ASP A 31 -2.97 -1.10 2.43
CA ASP A 31 -3.15 -2.55 2.25
C ASP A 31 -2.16 -3.18 1.25
N GLY A 32 -0.95 -2.65 1.20
CA GLY A 32 0.09 -3.16 0.32
C GLY A 32 0.04 -2.64 -1.11
N MET A 33 -0.87 -1.73 -1.42
CA MET A 33 -1.06 -1.22 -2.77
C MET A 33 -0.90 0.29 -2.83
N GLU A 34 -0.40 0.75 -3.95
CA GLU A 34 -0.28 2.17 -4.27
C GLU A 34 -1.32 2.52 -5.34
N TYR A 35 -2.11 3.55 -5.08
CA TYR A 35 -3.18 3.98 -5.96
C TYR A 35 -2.81 5.28 -6.65
N TYR A 36 -3.08 5.37 -7.95
CA TYR A 36 -2.78 6.54 -8.76
C TYR A 36 -4.00 6.99 -9.52
N SER A 37 -4.26 8.28 -9.50
CA SER A 37 -5.25 8.90 -10.37
C SER A 37 -4.56 9.33 -11.67
N PHE A 38 -5.31 9.32 -12.75
CA PHE A 38 -4.85 9.83 -14.03
C PHE A 38 -5.44 11.22 -14.27
N ASN A 39 -4.57 12.20 -14.47
CA ASN A 39 -5.01 13.56 -14.81
C ASN A 39 -5.15 13.64 -16.33
N ILE A 40 -6.38 13.85 -16.79
CA ILE A 40 -6.72 13.87 -18.20
C ILE A 40 -6.07 15.06 -18.91
N LYS A 41 -5.97 16.20 -18.23
CA LYS A 41 -5.41 17.41 -18.83
C LYS A 41 -3.89 17.36 -18.99
N THR A 42 -3.19 16.90 -17.95
CA THR A 42 -1.73 16.83 -17.98
C THR A 42 -1.21 15.49 -18.44
N ARG A 43 -2.09 14.48 -18.49
CA ARG A 43 -1.77 13.09 -18.82
C ARG A 43 -0.71 12.50 -17.90
N GLN A 44 -0.79 12.86 -16.63
CA GLN A 44 0.15 12.40 -15.61
C GLN A 44 -0.58 11.62 -14.52
N PHE A 45 0.13 10.70 -13.91
CA PHE A 45 -0.38 9.94 -12.76
C PHE A 45 -0.02 10.66 -11.48
N VAL A 46 -0.99 10.72 -10.56
CA VAL A 46 -0.80 11.37 -9.26
C VAL A 46 -1.16 10.37 -8.17
N ARG A 47 -0.30 10.23 -7.17
CA ARG A 47 -0.55 9.35 -6.04
C ARG A 47 -1.75 9.84 -5.23
N VAL A 48 -2.69 8.93 -4.98
CA VAL A 48 -3.89 9.22 -4.19
C VAL A 48 -4.10 8.13 -3.14
N THR A 49 -5.02 8.39 -2.21
CA THR A 49 -5.40 7.37 -1.23
C THR A 49 -6.36 6.36 -1.85
N ALA A 50 -6.52 5.21 -1.19
CA ALA A 50 -7.46 4.19 -1.65
C ALA A 50 -8.89 4.73 -1.69
N VAL A 51 -9.29 5.50 -0.69
CA VAL A 51 -10.62 6.12 -0.63
C VAL A 51 -10.82 7.08 -1.79
N ALA A 52 -9.82 7.95 -2.04
CA ALA A 52 -9.89 8.89 -3.17
C ALA A 52 -9.98 8.15 -4.50
N TYR A 53 -9.21 7.07 -4.66
CA TYR A 53 -9.25 6.26 -5.86
C TYR A 53 -10.63 5.66 -6.12
N GLN A 54 -11.29 5.15 -5.09
CA GLN A 54 -12.60 4.52 -5.21
C GLN A 54 -13.70 5.48 -5.65
N ILE A 55 -13.58 6.76 -5.28
CA ILE A 55 -14.57 7.76 -5.66
C ILE A 55 -14.29 8.42 -7.01
N LEU A 56 -13.17 8.09 -7.63
CA LEU A 56 -12.83 8.63 -8.95
C LEU A 56 -13.69 7.98 -10.04
N PRO A 57 -13.98 8.71 -11.13
CA PRO A 57 -14.61 8.13 -12.31
C PRO A 57 -13.78 6.95 -12.84
N PHE A 58 -14.45 5.98 -13.42
CA PHE A 58 -13.82 4.75 -13.89
C PHE A 58 -12.82 5.00 -15.02
N ASP A 59 -13.18 5.85 -15.97
CA ASP A 59 -12.33 6.17 -17.12
C ASP A 59 -12.46 7.65 -17.51
N GLU A 60 -11.77 8.03 -18.59
CA GLU A 60 -11.79 9.40 -19.08
C GLU A 60 -13.18 9.83 -19.53
N ASP A 61 -13.92 8.95 -20.19
CA ASP A 61 -15.26 9.26 -20.66
C ASP A 61 -16.21 9.54 -19.48
N ASP A 62 -16.14 8.72 -18.45
CA ASP A 62 -16.91 8.94 -17.23
C ASP A 62 -16.54 10.25 -16.55
N ALA A 63 -15.23 10.57 -16.50
CA ALA A 63 -14.76 11.80 -15.91
C ALA A 63 -15.29 13.02 -16.67
N GLU A 64 -15.23 13.00 -17.98
CA GLU A 64 -15.73 14.08 -18.82
C GLU A 64 -17.24 14.26 -18.65
N SER A 65 -17.97 13.14 -18.57
CA SER A 65 -19.42 13.15 -18.34
C SER A 65 -19.78 13.82 -17.01
N GLU A 66 -18.94 13.66 -16.00
CA GLU A 66 -19.13 14.25 -14.68
C GLU A 66 -18.49 15.64 -14.53
N GLY A 67 -17.81 16.12 -15.56
CA GLY A 67 -17.10 17.39 -15.52
C GLY A 67 -15.84 17.37 -14.68
N LYS A 68 -15.25 16.18 -14.48
CA LYS A 68 -14.02 15.99 -13.71
C LYS A 68 -12.81 15.88 -14.62
N HIS A 69 -11.65 16.19 -14.08
CA HIS A 69 -10.38 16.14 -14.82
C HIS A 69 -9.51 14.95 -14.42
N TYR A 70 -10.01 14.12 -13.53
CA TYR A 70 -9.29 12.96 -12.99
C TYR A 70 -10.14 11.71 -13.13
N CYS A 71 -9.49 10.59 -13.39
CA CYS A 71 -10.14 9.29 -13.39
C CYS A 71 -9.25 8.27 -12.70
N GLN A 72 -9.74 7.04 -12.53
CA GLN A 72 -8.94 5.96 -11.99
C GLN A 72 -7.77 5.68 -12.93
N GLY A 73 -6.56 5.77 -12.38
CA GLY A 73 -5.35 5.55 -13.14
C GLY A 73 -4.82 4.15 -12.94
N ASP A 74 -3.70 4.03 -12.20
CA ASP A 74 -3.01 2.77 -12.02
C ASP A 74 -3.06 2.31 -10.56
N VAL A 75 -2.95 1.01 -10.36
CA VAL A 75 -2.82 0.40 -9.04
C VAL A 75 -1.60 -0.50 -9.08
N ARG A 76 -0.63 -0.23 -8.21
CA ARG A 76 0.64 -0.95 -8.19
C ARG A 76 0.88 -1.56 -6.82
N ARG A 77 1.68 -2.63 -6.82
CA ARG A 77 2.13 -3.22 -5.56
C ARG A 77 3.13 -2.28 -4.91
N CYS A 78 2.98 -2.05 -3.61
CA CYS A 78 3.91 -1.21 -2.87
C CYS A 78 5.31 -1.81 -2.87
N ARG A 79 6.32 -1.00 -3.17
CA ARG A 79 7.72 -1.44 -3.17
C ARG A 79 8.29 -1.56 -1.77
N THR A 80 7.84 -0.71 -0.86
CA THR A 80 8.38 -0.66 0.50
C THR A 80 8.03 -1.92 1.28
N CYS A 81 6.79 -2.39 1.18
CA CYS A 81 6.33 -3.58 1.90
C CYS A 81 6.19 -4.81 0.99
N GLY A 82 6.47 -4.67 -0.29
CA GLY A 82 6.32 -5.78 -1.24
C GLY A 82 4.90 -6.25 -1.44
N GLY A 83 3.92 -5.41 -1.13
CA GLY A 83 2.50 -5.74 -1.25
C GLY A 83 1.89 -6.34 0.00
N GLU A 84 2.65 -6.42 1.10
CA GLU A 84 2.18 -7.01 2.36
C GLU A 84 1.37 -6.04 3.23
N GLY A 85 1.59 -4.74 3.06
CA GLY A 85 0.92 -3.72 3.87
C GLY A 85 1.59 -3.43 5.20
N GLU A 86 2.63 -4.17 5.56
CA GLU A 86 3.35 -4.02 6.81
C GLU A 86 4.85 -4.07 6.57
N ILE A 87 5.59 -3.32 7.39
CA ILE A 87 7.05 -3.29 7.35
C ILE A 87 7.59 -3.45 8.77
N PRO A 88 8.86 -3.86 8.93
CA PRO A 88 9.50 -3.87 10.24
C PRO A 88 9.54 -2.47 10.84
N GLU A 89 9.36 -2.38 12.16
CA GLU A 89 9.36 -1.10 12.86
C GLU A 89 10.65 -0.30 12.65
N ASN A 90 11.76 -0.99 12.51
CA ASN A 90 13.07 -0.37 12.31
C ASN A 90 13.53 -0.38 10.84
N TYR A 91 12.61 -0.46 9.94
CA TYR A 91 12.87 -0.49 8.50
C TYR A 91 13.55 0.78 7.97
#